data_844b0b7e4122829ed2202f1af7644934
#
_entry.id   844b0b7e4122829ed2202f1af7644934
#
_cell.length_a   1.000
_cell.length_b   1.000
_cell.length_c   1.000
_cell.angle_alpha   90.00
_cell.angle_beta   90.00
_cell.angle_gamma   90.00
#
_symmetry.space_group_name_H-M   'P 1'
#
loop_
_entity.id
_entity.type
_entity.pdbx_description
1 polymer ?
#
loop_
_entity_poly.entity_id
_entity_poly.type
_entity_poly.pdbx_seq_one_letter_code
_entity_poly.pdbx_strand_id
1 'polypeptide(L)'
;MNKYSIIISYRNREEHLKVNVPRLHQYFTNLGIEFEIILVEQYDSNPFCRGQLFNEGAKEASGNILIFHDVDHYPTDNTDYVNFTTDVFLPITKVVYVNDMLQPKPLDEVPSGYRHFKDGVDSNFFGGVIMFNKQKFFDINGFSNVYVGWGLEDADLRERVLHYKLSFERARNNTFLALNHPDSGPPPGDADFENNNHAFMYRYELLNYGVKSQLADVEVIPSPMSEITKWMRVTNFAVNEDMV
;
A
#
# COMPACT_ATOMS: atom_id res chain seq x y z
N MET A 1 -10.23 18.64 -11.23
CA MET A 1 -9.44 18.57 -9.98
C MET A 1 -9.15 17.13 -9.69
N ASN A 2 -7.98 16.80 -9.16
CA ASN A 2 -7.71 15.43 -8.74
C ASN A 2 -8.47 15.12 -7.46
N LYS A 3 -9.06 13.93 -7.41
CA LYS A 3 -9.62 13.31 -6.20
C LYS A 3 -8.74 12.13 -5.81
N TYR A 4 -8.42 12.02 -4.54
CA TYR A 4 -7.49 11.02 -4.00
C TYR A 4 -8.25 9.93 -3.24
N SER A 5 -7.95 8.67 -3.52
CA SER A 5 -8.44 7.53 -2.74
C SER A 5 -7.27 6.90 -1.97
N ILE A 6 -7.27 7.07 -0.67
CA ILE A 6 -6.27 6.50 0.24
C ILE A 6 -6.77 5.12 0.64
N ILE A 7 -6.09 4.08 0.20
CA ILE A 7 -6.47 2.69 0.39
C ILE A 7 -5.51 2.09 1.41
N ILE A 8 -6.04 1.63 2.54
CA ILE A 8 -5.26 1.07 3.65
C ILE A 8 -5.58 -0.41 3.77
N SER A 9 -4.60 -1.28 3.55
CA SER A 9 -4.71 -2.71 3.85
C SER A 9 -4.58 -2.96 5.35
N TYR A 10 -5.48 -3.79 5.91
CA TYR A 10 -5.59 -3.89 7.35
C TYR A 10 -5.90 -5.31 7.83
N ARG A 11 -5.27 -5.71 8.93
CA ARG A 11 -5.67 -6.82 9.80
C ARG A 11 -4.97 -6.70 11.16
N ASN A 12 -5.74 -6.68 12.26
CA ASN A 12 -5.24 -6.72 13.64
C ASN A 12 -4.18 -5.65 13.98
N ARG A 13 -4.34 -4.44 13.45
CA ARG A 13 -3.44 -3.28 13.65
C ARG A 13 -4.22 -2.05 14.15
N GLU A 14 -5.13 -2.25 15.09
CA GLU A 14 -6.06 -1.21 15.55
C GLU A 14 -5.31 0.02 16.13
N GLU A 15 -4.23 -0.20 16.88
CA GLU A 15 -3.46 0.89 17.47
C GLU A 15 -2.74 1.73 16.39
N HIS A 16 -2.23 1.08 15.33
CA HIS A 16 -1.67 1.79 14.17
C HIS A 16 -2.76 2.60 13.44
N LEU A 17 -3.93 2.01 13.27
CA LEU A 17 -5.06 2.65 12.61
C LEU A 17 -5.49 3.93 13.35
N LYS A 18 -5.62 3.87 14.69
CA LYS A 18 -5.98 5.01 15.55
C LYS A 18 -5.00 6.18 15.45
N VAL A 19 -3.74 5.91 15.17
CA VAL A 19 -2.69 6.93 15.01
C VAL A 19 -2.66 7.48 13.58
N ASN A 20 -2.66 6.59 12.59
CA ASN A 20 -2.39 6.97 11.20
C ASN A 20 -3.59 7.61 10.49
N VAL A 21 -4.79 7.06 10.68
CA VAL A 21 -5.98 7.55 9.96
C VAL A 21 -6.32 9.00 10.28
N PRO A 22 -6.38 9.44 11.56
CA PRO A 22 -6.61 10.86 11.86
C PRO A 22 -5.53 11.77 11.28
N ARG A 23 -4.28 11.33 11.24
CA ARG A 23 -3.17 12.12 10.65
C ARG A 23 -3.31 12.27 9.16
N LEU A 24 -3.61 11.20 8.44
CA LEU A 24 -3.89 11.24 7.00
C LEU A 24 -5.08 12.15 6.70
N HIS A 25 -6.17 11.98 7.42
CA HIS A 25 -7.36 12.80 7.26
C HIS A 25 -7.05 14.30 7.47
N GLN A 26 -6.35 14.63 8.56
CA GLN A 26 -5.96 16.03 8.84
C GLN A 26 -5.04 16.58 7.76
N TYR A 27 -4.06 15.79 7.29
CA TYR A 27 -3.12 16.20 6.25
C TYR A 27 -3.87 16.61 4.97
N PHE A 28 -4.72 15.73 4.44
CA PHE A 28 -5.46 15.99 3.21
C PHE A 28 -6.52 17.10 3.36
N THR A 29 -7.13 17.19 4.53
CA THR A 29 -8.05 18.30 4.86
C THR A 29 -7.34 19.64 4.83
N ASN A 30 -6.15 19.73 5.42
CA ASN A 30 -5.37 20.98 5.44
C ASN A 30 -4.92 21.43 4.04
N LEU A 31 -4.74 20.48 3.11
CA LEU A 31 -4.44 20.80 1.71
C LEU A 31 -5.66 21.30 0.94
N GLY A 32 -6.87 21.14 1.47
CA GLY A 32 -8.12 21.54 0.81
C GLY A 32 -8.41 20.75 -0.47
N ILE A 33 -7.92 19.51 -0.58
CA ILE A 33 -8.14 18.64 -1.73
C ILE A 33 -9.24 17.62 -1.46
N GLU A 34 -9.90 17.15 -2.51
CA GLU A 34 -10.93 16.12 -2.38
C GLU A 34 -10.30 14.74 -2.20
N PHE A 35 -10.69 14.03 -1.14
CA PHE A 35 -10.18 12.69 -0.85
C PHE A 35 -11.22 11.80 -0.18
N GLU A 36 -10.91 10.51 -0.16
CA GLU A 36 -11.59 9.50 0.63
C GLU A 36 -10.57 8.56 1.27
N ILE A 37 -10.90 7.95 2.39
CA ILE A 37 -10.11 6.89 3.03
C ILE A 37 -10.92 5.60 2.98
N ILE A 38 -10.34 4.57 2.35
CA ILE A 38 -10.91 3.24 2.20
C ILE A 38 -10.06 2.28 3.02
N LEU A 39 -10.64 1.72 4.07
CA LEU A 39 -10.03 0.67 4.86
C LEU A 39 -10.46 -0.69 4.30
N VAL A 40 -9.49 -1.54 3.97
CA VAL A 40 -9.73 -2.88 3.44
C VAL A 40 -9.17 -3.90 4.41
N GLU A 41 -10.07 -4.51 5.18
CA GLU A 41 -9.77 -5.47 6.23
C GLU A 41 -9.82 -6.90 5.69
N GLN A 42 -8.72 -7.65 5.79
CA GLN A 42 -8.80 -9.10 5.60
C GLN A 42 -9.44 -9.74 6.83
N TYR A 43 -10.64 -10.32 6.64
CA TYR A 43 -11.49 -10.82 7.72
C TYR A 43 -11.59 -12.36 7.71
N ASP A 44 -10.47 -13.02 7.43
CA ASP A 44 -10.30 -14.46 7.52
C ASP A 44 -8.98 -14.82 8.24
N SER A 45 -8.73 -16.11 8.38
CA SER A 45 -7.51 -16.64 9.02
C SER A 45 -6.40 -17.02 8.03
N ASN A 46 -6.61 -16.79 6.73
CA ASN A 46 -5.61 -17.07 5.70
C ASN A 46 -4.40 -16.14 5.86
N PRO A 47 -3.23 -16.47 5.27
CA PRO A 47 -2.09 -15.57 5.23
C PRO A 47 -2.47 -14.18 4.70
N PHE A 48 -1.83 -13.12 5.20
CA PHE A 48 -2.18 -11.75 4.86
C PHE A 48 -1.82 -11.41 3.40
N CYS A 49 -2.82 -11.06 2.59
CA CYS A 49 -2.67 -10.83 1.16
C CYS A 49 -2.72 -9.34 0.81
N ARG A 50 -1.68 -8.58 1.19
CA ARG A 50 -1.59 -7.12 1.05
C ARG A 50 -1.98 -6.61 -0.35
N GLY A 51 -1.37 -7.18 -1.41
CA GLY A 51 -1.63 -6.75 -2.78
C GLY A 51 -3.08 -6.98 -3.21
N GLN A 52 -3.68 -8.10 -2.79
CA GLN A 52 -5.07 -8.43 -3.10
C GLN A 52 -6.04 -7.48 -2.39
N LEU A 53 -5.76 -7.09 -1.14
CA LEU A 53 -6.55 -6.07 -0.43
C LEU A 53 -6.49 -4.72 -1.14
N PHE A 54 -5.33 -4.31 -1.62
CA PHE A 54 -5.19 -3.08 -2.41
C PHE A 54 -5.96 -3.14 -3.73
N ASN A 55 -6.00 -4.28 -4.39
CA ASN A 55 -6.81 -4.48 -5.59
C ASN A 55 -8.31 -4.27 -5.30
N GLU A 56 -8.84 -4.85 -4.21
CA GLU A 56 -10.26 -4.65 -3.84
C GLU A 56 -10.56 -3.19 -3.49
N GLY A 57 -9.68 -2.54 -2.74
CA GLY A 57 -9.82 -1.11 -2.47
C GLY A 57 -9.79 -0.25 -3.74
N ALA A 58 -8.95 -0.60 -4.71
CA ALA A 58 -8.87 0.11 -5.99
C ALA A 58 -10.14 -0.03 -6.85
N LYS A 59 -10.80 -1.19 -6.83
CA LYS A 59 -12.10 -1.40 -7.51
C LYS A 59 -13.15 -0.43 -6.96
N GLU A 60 -13.17 -0.22 -5.66
CA GLU A 60 -14.15 0.59 -4.94
C GLU A 60 -13.81 2.09 -4.84
N ALA A 61 -12.58 2.46 -5.22
CA ALA A 61 -12.11 3.84 -5.17
C ALA A 61 -12.84 4.75 -6.16
N SER A 62 -13.24 5.95 -5.72
CA SER A 62 -13.87 6.95 -6.60
C SER A 62 -12.90 8.01 -7.12
N GLY A 63 -11.70 8.11 -6.51
CA GLY A 63 -10.65 9.04 -6.93
C GLY A 63 -9.94 8.62 -8.20
N ASN A 64 -9.36 9.59 -8.90
CA ASN A 64 -8.51 9.36 -10.08
C ASN A 64 -7.03 9.15 -9.72
N ILE A 65 -6.66 9.42 -8.46
CA ILE A 65 -5.35 9.10 -7.88
C ILE A 65 -5.56 8.09 -6.75
N LEU A 66 -4.91 6.94 -6.85
CA LEU A 66 -4.89 5.91 -5.82
C LEU A 66 -3.64 6.08 -4.96
N ILE A 67 -3.79 6.00 -3.64
CA ILE A 67 -2.70 5.96 -2.67
C ILE A 67 -2.81 4.63 -1.91
N PHE A 68 -1.96 3.67 -2.23
CA PHE A 68 -1.82 2.44 -1.48
C PHE A 68 -0.92 2.71 -0.29
N HIS A 69 -1.47 2.55 0.91
CA HIS A 69 -0.84 3.02 2.13
C HIS A 69 -0.82 1.92 3.20
N ASP A 70 0.35 1.57 3.67
CA ASP A 70 0.47 0.65 4.81
C ASP A 70 0.00 1.35 6.09
N VAL A 71 -0.67 0.59 6.95
CA VAL A 71 -1.28 1.12 8.18
C VAL A 71 -0.25 1.63 9.20
N ASP A 72 0.99 1.17 9.11
CA ASP A 72 2.10 1.50 10.00
C ASP A 72 3.00 2.64 9.52
N HIS A 73 2.78 3.16 8.31
CA HIS A 73 3.53 4.30 7.79
C HIS A 73 2.80 5.61 8.10
N TYR A 74 3.47 6.48 8.84
CA TYR A 74 2.91 7.74 9.34
C TYR A 74 3.57 8.94 8.63
N PRO A 75 2.80 9.79 7.92
CA PRO A 75 3.37 10.95 7.24
C PRO A 75 3.80 12.03 8.23
N THR A 76 4.98 12.61 8.01
CA THR A 76 5.46 13.78 8.75
C THR A 76 5.05 15.08 8.05
N ASP A 77 5.38 16.23 8.66
CA ASP A 77 5.09 17.53 8.05
C ASP A 77 5.90 17.78 6.76
N ASN A 78 6.98 17.01 6.54
CA ASN A 78 7.79 17.08 5.32
C ASN A 78 7.29 16.14 4.20
N THR A 79 6.19 15.41 4.43
CA THR A 79 5.66 14.49 3.42
C THR A 79 4.88 15.26 2.37
N ASP A 80 5.11 14.93 1.10
CA ASP A 80 4.38 15.49 -0.04
C ASP A 80 3.73 14.34 -0.83
N TYR A 81 2.41 14.41 -0.99
CA TYR A 81 1.61 13.46 -1.76
C TYR A 81 1.07 14.07 -3.07
N VAL A 82 1.30 15.35 -3.34
CA VAL A 82 0.53 16.04 -4.38
C VAL A 82 1.37 16.59 -5.54
N ASN A 83 2.66 16.82 -5.33
CA ASN A 83 3.54 17.42 -6.34
C ASN A 83 4.26 16.36 -7.19
N PHE A 84 3.51 15.65 -8.04
CA PHE A 84 4.06 14.69 -8.98
C PHE A 84 3.40 14.82 -10.36
N THR A 85 4.10 14.36 -11.41
CA THR A 85 3.66 14.48 -12.82
C THR A 85 3.71 13.16 -13.58
N THR A 86 4.12 12.08 -12.95
CA THR A 86 4.31 10.76 -13.53
C THR A 86 3.06 9.87 -13.36
N ASP A 87 3.04 8.72 -14.03
CA ASP A 87 1.96 7.72 -13.89
C ASP A 87 1.96 7.09 -12.48
N VAL A 88 3.16 6.96 -11.89
CA VAL A 88 3.42 6.37 -10.56
C VAL A 88 4.29 7.31 -9.75
N PHE A 89 3.97 7.48 -8.48
CA PHE A 89 4.77 8.27 -7.56
C PHE A 89 5.10 7.46 -6.29
N LEU A 90 6.36 7.52 -5.90
CA LEU A 90 6.91 6.84 -4.73
C LEU A 90 7.20 7.87 -3.64
N PRO A 91 6.26 8.13 -2.72
CA PRO A 91 6.43 9.22 -1.77
C PRO A 91 7.50 8.96 -0.71
N ILE A 92 7.86 7.71 -0.44
CA ILE A 92 8.85 7.39 0.59
C ILE A 92 10.27 7.65 0.10
N THR A 93 10.97 8.59 0.74
CA THR A 93 12.42 8.80 0.55
C THR A 93 13.20 8.31 1.78
N LYS A 94 12.61 8.46 2.96
CA LYS A 94 13.22 8.09 4.23
C LYS A 94 12.15 7.51 5.14
N VAL A 95 12.47 6.41 5.80
CA VAL A 95 11.65 5.82 6.86
C VAL A 95 12.43 5.85 8.16
N VAL A 96 11.81 6.34 9.21
CA VAL A 96 12.35 6.36 10.56
C VAL A 96 11.49 5.46 11.44
N TYR A 97 12.07 4.40 11.99
CA TYR A 97 11.36 3.47 12.87
C TYR A 97 11.16 4.07 14.26
N VAL A 98 9.94 4.00 14.76
CA VAL A 98 9.55 4.51 16.08
C VAL A 98 9.21 3.34 16.98
N ASN A 99 9.88 3.23 18.14
CA ASN A 99 9.65 2.14 19.09
C ASN A 99 8.38 2.32 19.93
N ASP A 100 7.85 3.55 20.05
CA ASP A 100 6.63 3.86 20.79
C ASP A 100 5.50 4.16 19.80
N MET A 101 4.55 3.24 19.70
CA MET A 101 3.44 3.33 18.76
C MET A 101 2.39 4.38 19.11
N LEU A 102 2.34 4.81 20.35
CA LEU A 102 1.20 5.60 20.84
C LEU A 102 1.46 7.10 20.82
N GLN A 103 2.72 7.54 20.68
CA GLN A 103 3.07 8.95 20.63
C GLN A 103 4.13 9.19 19.55
N PRO A 104 3.75 9.64 18.35
CA PRO A 104 4.72 10.07 17.37
C PRO A 104 5.55 11.21 17.96
N LYS A 105 6.82 10.93 18.20
CA LYS A 105 7.77 11.93 18.66
C LYS A 105 8.15 12.86 17.52
N PRO A 106 8.51 14.14 17.80
CA PRO A 106 9.18 14.98 16.83
C PRO A 106 10.36 14.25 16.17
N LEU A 107 10.65 14.54 14.93
CA LEU A 107 11.64 13.81 14.12
C LEU A 107 13.05 13.83 14.74
N ASP A 108 13.40 14.91 15.44
CA ASP A 108 14.64 15.10 16.16
C ASP A 108 14.75 14.26 17.45
N GLU A 109 13.62 13.76 17.96
CA GLU A 109 13.57 12.90 19.14
C GLU A 109 13.52 11.40 18.81
N VAL A 110 13.49 11.03 17.53
CA VAL A 110 13.40 9.63 17.10
C VAL A 110 14.78 8.98 17.11
N PRO A 111 14.97 7.83 17.83
CA PRO A 111 16.26 7.14 17.87
C PRO A 111 16.76 6.70 16.51
N SER A 112 18.06 6.59 16.36
CA SER A 112 18.78 6.22 15.15
C SER A 112 18.49 4.77 14.71
N GLY A 113 17.48 4.55 13.92
CA GLY A 113 17.22 3.32 13.19
C GLY A 113 16.35 3.70 12.01
N TYR A 114 16.95 3.97 10.86
CA TYR A 114 16.20 4.42 9.70
C TYR A 114 16.68 3.73 8.42
N ARG A 115 15.77 3.48 7.51
CA ARG A 115 16.11 3.16 6.14
C ARG A 115 16.17 4.45 5.34
N HIS A 116 17.30 4.70 4.69
CA HIS A 116 17.43 5.72 3.67
C HIS A 116 17.31 5.07 2.29
N PHE A 117 16.36 5.55 1.53
CA PHE A 117 16.32 5.28 0.10
C PHE A 117 17.10 6.43 -0.57
N LYS A 118 18.38 6.21 -0.80
CA LYS A 118 19.26 7.23 -1.39
C LYS A 118 18.86 7.55 -2.83
N ASP A 119 19.02 8.82 -3.18
CA ASP A 119 18.88 9.41 -4.51
C ASP A 119 19.11 8.43 -5.67
N GLY A 120 18.04 7.87 -6.22
CA GLY A 120 18.10 7.03 -7.40
C GLY A 120 18.77 5.66 -7.25
N VAL A 121 19.39 5.35 -6.12
CA VAL A 121 20.14 4.09 -5.92
C VAL A 121 19.24 2.96 -5.45
N ASP A 122 18.14 3.27 -4.77
CA ASP A 122 17.14 2.27 -4.39
C ASP A 122 15.78 2.57 -5.03
N SER A 123 15.81 2.76 -6.36
CA SER A 123 14.61 2.85 -7.20
C SER A 123 13.74 1.57 -7.14
N ASN A 124 14.23 0.53 -6.48
CA ASN A 124 13.61 -0.79 -6.43
C ASN A 124 12.55 -0.93 -5.35
N PHE A 125 12.52 -0.04 -4.34
CA PHE A 125 11.55 -0.12 -3.26
C PHE A 125 10.20 0.48 -3.68
N PHE A 126 9.20 -0.36 -3.79
CA PHE A 126 7.81 -0.01 -4.11
C PHE A 126 6.85 -0.32 -2.95
N GLY A 127 7.39 -0.61 -1.77
CA GLY A 127 6.60 -0.91 -0.57
C GLY A 127 6.19 0.33 0.23
N GLY A 128 5.45 0.10 1.31
CA GLY A 128 5.01 1.11 2.27
C GLY A 128 3.91 2.02 1.77
N VAL A 129 4.26 2.99 0.95
CA VAL A 129 3.30 3.92 0.32
C VAL A 129 3.64 4.09 -1.14
N ILE A 130 2.67 3.89 -2.02
CA ILE A 130 2.80 4.08 -3.46
C ILE A 130 1.55 4.72 -4.05
N MET A 131 1.73 5.60 -5.02
CA MET A 131 0.63 6.32 -5.66
C MET A 131 0.58 6.02 -7.15
N PHE A 132 -0.63 5.91 -7.67
CA PHE A 132 -0.90 5.66 -9.08
C PHE A 132 -1.96 6.60 -9.63
N ASN A 133 -1.82 6.98 -10.90
CA ASN A 133 -3.00 7.30 -11.69
C ASN A 133 -3.89 6.04 -11.75
N LYS A 134 -5.17 6.17 -11.40
CA LYS A 134 -6.09 5.02 -11.31
C LYS A 134 -6.16 4.23 -12.61
N GLN A 135 -6.30 4.90 -13.76
CA GLN A 135 -6.37 4.21 -15.05
C GLN A 135 -5.11 3.39 -15.31
N LYS A 136 -3.94 3.96 -15.01
CA LYS A 136 -2.65 3.29 -15.19
C LYS A 136 -2.47 2.06 -14.31
N PHE A 137 -3.00 2.11 -13.08
CA PHE A 137 -3.03 0.93 -12.21
C PHE A 137 -3.83 -0.23 -12.84
N PHE A 138 -5.01 0.07 -13.40
CA PHE A 138 -5.82 -0.93 -14.09
C PHE A 138 -5.23 -1.35 -15.44
N ASP A 139 -4.51 -0.48 -16.15
CA ASP A 139 -3.82 -0.82 -17.40
C ASP A 139 -2.77 -1.93 -17.20
N ILE A 140 -2.02 -1.86 -16.09
CA ILE A 140 -1.03 -2.89 -15.73
C ILE A 140 -1.60 -4.08 -14.96
N ASN A 141 -2.92 -4.16 -14.81
CA ASN A 141 -3.64 -5.20 -14.06
C ASN A 141 -3.35 -5.22 -12.55
N GLY A 142 -2.97 -4.06 -11.96
CA GLY A 142 -2.79 -3.87 -10.53
C GLY A 142 -1.70 -4.73 -9.91
N PHE A 143 -1.85 -5.04 -8.60
CA PHE A 143 -1.02 -6.03 -7.93
C PHE A 143 -1.35 -7.44 -8.43
N SER A 144 -0.34 -8.29 -8.53
CA SER A 144 -0.58 -9.70 -8.80
C SER A 144 -1.34 -10.35 -7.64
N ASN A 145 -2.32 -11.20 -7.96
CA ASN A 145 -3.11 -11.92 -6.97
C ASN A 145 -2.58 -13.35 -6.68
N VAL A 146 -1.36 -13.66 -7.13
CA VAL A 146 -0.71 -14.93 -6.83
C VAL A 146 0.14 -14.88 -5.55
N TYR A 147 0.49 -13.69 -5.06
CA TYR A 147 1.30 -13.54 -3.86
C TYR A 147 0.45 -13.66 -2.60
N VAL A 148 0.86 -14.55 -1.73
CA VAL A 148 0.19 -14.88 -0.47
C VAL A 148 1.18 -14.73 0.69
N GLY A 149 0.75 -14.17 1.81
CA GLY A 149 1.62 -13.92 2.94
C GLY A 149 2.62 -12.80 2.68
N TRP A 150 3.83 -12.92 3.21
CA TRP A 150 4.83 -11.86 3.15
C TRP A 150 5.71 -11.94 1.89
N GLY A 151 5.84 -10.81 1.21
CA GLY A 151 6.93 -10.49 0.31
C GLY A 151 6.69 -10.67 -1.19
N LEU A 152 7.40 -9.84 -1.95
CA LEU A 152 7.54 -9.80 -3.41
C LEU A 152 6.33 -9.25 -4.20
N GLU A 153 5.20 -8.98 -3.60
CA GLU A 153 4.05 -8.35 -4.26
C GLU A 153 4.37 -6.92 -4.75
N ASP A 154 5.17 -6.19 -3.98
CA ASP A 154 5.65 -4.84 -4.32
C ASP A 154 6.78 -4.86 -5.38
N ALA A 155 7.64 -5.87 -5.29
CA ALA A 155 8.66 -6.10 -6.31
C ALA A 155 8.03 -6.48 -7.67
N ASP A 156 7.00 -7.34 -7.67
CA ASP A 156 6.24 -7.67 -8.87
C ASP A 156 5.54 -6.44 -9.44
N LEU A 157 4.90 -5.63 -8.60
CA LEU A 157 4.28 -4.38 -9.05
C LEU A 157 5.28 -3.46 -9.76
N ARG A 158 6.50 -3.34 -9.21
CA ARG A 158 7.59 -2.61 -9.87
C ARG A 158 7.90 -3.19 -11.25
N GLU A 159 8.03 -4.50 -11.35
CA GLU A 159 8.32 -5.15 -12.63
C GLU A 159 7.18 -4.93 -13.65
N ARG A 160 5.91 -4.92 -13.21
CA ARG A 160 4.77 -4.54 -14.05
C ARG A 160 4.89 -3.10 -14.54
N VAL A 161 5.20 -2.16 -13.66
CA VAL A 161 5.43 -0.74 -14.02
C VAL A 161 6.50 -0.61 -15.09
N LEU A 162 7.62 -1.33 -14.97
CA LEU A 162 8.70 -1.33 -15.94
C LEU A 162 8.31 -2.01 -17.26
N HIS A 163 7.64 -3.16 -17.21
CA HIS A 163 7.18 -3.92 -18.37
C HIS A 163 6.23 -3.09 -19.24
N TYR A 164 5.26 -2.41 -18.61
CA TYR A 164 4.30 -1.54 -19.29
C TYR A 164 4.84 -0.13 -19.57
N LYS A 165 6.11 0.13 -19.25
CA LYS A 165 6.82 1.40 -19.51
C LYS A 165 6.11 2.61 -18.92
N LEU A 166 5.49 2.46 -17.74
CA LEU A 166 4.93 3.60 -17.04
C LEU A 166 6.01 4.53 -16.53
N SER A 167 5.75 5.82 -16.58
CA SER A 167 6.64 6.82 -15.98
C SER A 167 6.48 6.77 -14.45
N PHE A 168 7.60 6.82 -13.72
CA PHE A 168 7.58 6.91 -12.28
C PHE A 168 8.67 7.81 -11.73
N GLU A 169 8.41 8.41 -10.59
CA GLU A 169 9.38 9.21 -9.86
C GLU A 169 9.28 8.94 -8.35
N ARG A 170 10.38 9.18 -7.64
CA ARG A 170 10.43 9.15 -6.18
C ARG A 170 10.53 10.57 -5.64
N ALA A 171 9.83 10.84 -4.54
CA ALA A 171 9.97 12.09 -3.80
C ALA A 171 11.45 12.35 -3.43
N ARG A 172 11.82 13.63 -3.31
CA ARG A 172 13.22 14.01 -3.00
C ARG A 172 13.53 13.99 -1.51
N ASN A 173 12.60 14.41 -0.66
CA ASN A 173 12.86 14.65 0.77
C ASN A 173 11.70 14.27 1.68
N ASN A 174 10.88 13.32 1.32
CA ASN A 174 9.77 12.89 2.17
C ASN A 174 10.24 11.94 3.27
N THR A 175 9.83 12.20 4.48
CA THR A 175 10.09 11.34 5.63
C THR A 175 8.80 10.76 6.16
N PHE A 176 8.80 9.45 6.41
CA PHE A 176 7.75 8.72 7.09
C PHE A 176 8.26 8.14 8.40
N LEU A 177 7.40 8.08 9.41
CA LEU A 177 7.64 7.28 10.59
C LEU A 177 7.06 5.89 10.35
N ALA A 178 7.82 4.85 10.62
CA ALA A 178 7.30 3.48 10.64
C ALA A 178 7.00 3.10 12.09
N LEU A 179 5.73 2.88 12.37
CA LEU A 179 5.27 2.44 13.67
C LEU A 179 5.65 0.96 13.86
N ASN A 180 6.36 0.67 14.95
CA ASN A 180 6.88 -0.69 15.18
C ASN A 180 5.78 -1.71 15.37
N HIS A 181 6.00 -2.92 14.86
CA HIS A 181 5.15 -4.09 15.08
C HIS A 181 6.01 -5.37 15.13
N PRO A 182 5.56 -6.44 15.84
CA PRO A 182 6.37 -7.63 16.06
C PRO A 182 6.63 -8.47 14.80
N ASP A 183 5.77 -8.34 13.78
CA ASP A 183 5.80 -9.24 12.61
C ASP A 183 6.40 -8.50 11.41
N SER A 184 7.72 -8.34 11.38
CA SER A 184 8.42 -7.61 10.32
C SER A 184 9.28 -8.54 9.44
N GLY A 185 8.67 -9.53 8.82
CA GLY A 185 9.36 -10.42 7.89
C GLY A 185 8.83 -11.84 7.91
N PRO A 186 9.18 -12.66 6.93
CA PRO A 186 8.77 -14.07 6.93
C PRO A 186 9.53 -14.83 8.01
N PRO A 187 8.87 -15.77 8.72
CA PRO A 187 9.59 -16.71 9.56
C PRO A 187 10.57 -17.54 8.72
N PRO A 188 11.67 -18.02 9.31
CA PRO A 188 12.58 -18.93 8.61
C PRO A 188 11.84 -20.18 8.10
N GLY A 189 11.99 -20.50 6.81
CA GLY A 189 11.31 -21.63 6.17
C GLY A 189 9.83 -21.43 5.90
N ASP A 190 9.38 -20.17 5.77
CA ASP A 190 8.02 -19.83 5.39
C ASP A 190 7.71 -20.33 3.97
N ALA A 191 6.76 -21.26 3.86
CA ALA A 191 6.40 -21.87 2.58
C ALA A 191 5.75 -20.86 1.62
N ASP A 192 5.00 -19.89 2.13
CA ASP A 192 4.37 -18.86 1.30
C ASP A 192 5.45 -17.96 0.69
N PHE A 193 6.50 -17.62 1.44
CA PHE A 193 7.62 -16.84 0.90
C PHE A 193 8.40 -17.61 -0.17
N GLU A 194 8.60 -18.91 -0.01
CA GLU A 194 9.23 -19.77 -1.03
C GLU A 194 8.37 -19.83 -2.29
N ASN A 195 7.05 -19.97 -2.17
CA ASN A 195 6.11 -19.93 -3.28
C ASN A 195 6.11 -18.56 -3.98
N ASN A 196 6.16 -17.48 -3.22
CA ASN A 196 6.26 -16.12 -3.76
C ASN A 196 7.56 -15.92 -4.54
N ASN A 197 8.69 -16.45 -4.07
CA ASN A 197 9.95 -16.43 -4.83
C ASN A 197 9.82 -17.17 -6.16
N HIS A 198 9.16 -18.32 -6.17
CA HIS A 198 8.93 -19.08 -7.39
C HIS A 198 8.01 -18.29 -8.35
N ALA A 199 6.90 -17.74 -7.87
CA ALA A 199 6.01 -16.90 -8.67
C ALA A 199 6.75 -15.69 -9.26
N PHE A 200 7.62 -15.04 -8.49
CA PHE A 200 8.40 -13.91 -8.96
C PHE A 200 9.38 -14.26 -10.09
N MET A 201 9.91 -15.48 -10.12
CA MET A 201 10.75 -15.94 -11.23
C MET A 201 9.97 -16.01 -12.55
N TYR A 202 8.67 -16.31 -12.52
CA TYR A 202 7.78 -16.41 -13.67
C TYR A 202 6.85 -15.20 -13.85
N ARG A 203 7.12 -14.08 -13.19
CA ARG A 203 6.24 -12.90 -13.11
C ARG A 203 5.71 -12.38 -14.44
N TYR A 204 6.48 -12.47 -15.50
CA TYR A 204 6.04 -12.01 -16.83
C TYR A 204 5.03 -12.95 -17.51
N GLU A 205 5.01 -14.22 -17.11
CA GLU A 205 4.01 -15.20 -17.54
C GLU A 205 2.71 -15.05 -16.74
N LEU A 206 2.79 -14.39 -15.58
CA LEU A 206 1.69 -14.19 -14.64
C LEU A 206 1.04 -12.79 -14.71
N LEU A 207 1.28 -12.02 -15.78
CA LEU A 207 0.75 -10.65 -15.92
C LEU A 207 -0.78 -10.58 -15.94
N ASN A 208 -1.45 -11.66 -16.37
CA ASN A 208 -2.91 -11.75 -16.35
C ASN A 208 -3.48 -11.94 -14.93
N TYR A 209 -2.67 -12.43 -13.99
CA TYR A 209 -3.06 -12.56 -12.60
C TYR A 209 -2.97 -11.21 -11.90
N GLY A 210 -4.10 -10.59 -11.57
CA GLY A 210 -4.15 -9.28 -10.98
C GLY A 210 -5.57 -8.80 -10.68
N VAL A 211 -5.76 -7.49 -10.63
CA VAL A 211 -7.02 -6.88 -10.21
C VAL A 211 -8.22 -7.31 -11.07
N LYS A 212 -8.03 -7.58 -12.36
CA LYS A 212 -9.11 -7.97 -13.28
C LYS A 212 -9.55 -9.41 -13.07
N SER A 213 -8.62 -10.33 -12.78
CA SER A 213 -8.91 -11.74 -12.53
C SER A 213 -9.18 -12.07 -11.05
N GLN A 214 -9.06 -11.09 -10.15
CA GLN A 214 -9.27 -11.30 -8.73
C GLN A 214 -10.75 -11.35 -8.37
N LEU A 215 -11.14 -12.38 -7.63
CA LEU A 215 -12.45 -12.53 -6.98
C LEU A 215 -12.26 -12.50 -5.47
N ALA A 216 -13.24 -11.96 -4.76
CA ALA A 216 -13.32 -11.99 -3.30
C ALA A 216 -14.75 -11.73 -2.85
N ASP A 217 -15.08 -12.21 -1.66
CA ASP A 217 -16.31 -11.80 -0.97
C ASP A 217 -16.05 -10.49 -0.23
N VAL A 218 -16.82 -9.47 -0.55
CA VAL A 218 -16.66 -8.12 0.01
C VAL A 218 -17.93 -7.68 0.72
N GLU A 219 -17.79 -7.29 1.99
CA GLU A 219 -18.84 -6.68 2.80
C GLU A 219 -18.42 -5.26 3.18
N VAL A 220 -19.29 -4.28 2.93
CA VAL A 220 -19.09 -2.91 3.42
C VAL A 220 -19.78 -2.77 4.77
N ILE A 221 -19.03 -2.42 5.80
CA ILE A 221 -19.51 -2.30 7.17
C ILE A 221 -19.46 -0.85 7.67
N PRO A 222 -20.28 -0.49 8.67
CA PRO A 222 -20.19 0.81 9.33
C PRO A 222 -18.80 1.00 9.96
N SER A 223 -18.18 2.14 9.70
CA SER A 223 -16.90 2.49 10.35
C SER A 223 -17.13 3.09 11.74
N PRO A 224 -16.37 2.67 12.75
CA PRO A 224 -16.35 3.33 14.06
C PRO A 224 -15.54 4.65 14.04
N MET A 225 -14.78 4.91 12.96
CA MET A 225 -13.98 6.12 12.78
C MET A 225 -14.61 6.97 11.69
N SER A 226 -14.94 8.22 12.01
CA SER A 226 -15.59 9.17 11.09
C SER A 226 -14.71 9.57 9.90
N GLU A 227 -13.39 9.44 10.04
CA GLU A 227 -12.40 9.76 9.02
C GLU A 227 -12.34 8.71 7.90
N ILE A 228 -12.83 7.50 8.16
CA ILE A 228 -12.88 6.43 7.16
C ILE A 228 -14.19 6.53 6.37
N THR A 229 -14.06 6.81 5.08
CA THR A 229 -15.19 6.95 4.15
C THR A 229 -15.86 5.60 3.87
N LYS A 230 -15.06 4.53 3.76
CA LYS A 230 -15.55 3.18 3.48
C LYS A 230 -14.70 2.16 4.23
N TRP A 231 -15.34 1.27 5.00
CA TRP A 231 -14.70 0.11 5.62
C TRP A 231 -15.21 -1.16 4.96
N MET A 232 -14.30 -1.92 4.36
CA MET A 232 -14.58 -3.15 3.64
C MET A 232 -13.98 -4.34 4.38
N ARG A 233 -14.76 -5.39 4.59
CA ARG A 233 -14.27 -6.71 4.98
C ARG A 233 -14.16 -7.59 3.77
N VAL A 234 -13.01 -8.23 3.62
CA VAL A 234 -12.71 -9.07 2.46
C VAL A 234 -12.32 -10.46 2.94
N THR A 235 -12.91 -11.46 2.30
CA THR A 235 -12.65 -12.89 2.56
C THR A 235 -12.62 -13.65 1.24
N ASN A 236 -12.22 -14.92 1.27
CA ASN A 236 -12.33 -15.86 0.18
C ASN A 236 -11.73 -15.37 -1.15
N PHE A 237 -10.47 -14.91 -1.10
CA PHE A 237 -9.74 -14.55 -2.32
C PHE A 237 -9.65 -15.74 -3.27
N ALA A 238 -9.98 -15.50 -4.54
CA ALA A 238 -9.91 -16.48 -5.62
C ALA A 238 -9.45 -15.80 -6.91
N VAL A 239 -9.14 -16.64 -7.90
CA VAL A 239 -8.78 -16.21 -9.26
C VAL A 239 -9.91 -16.60 -10.21
N ASN A 240 -10.33 -15.66 -11.05
CA ASN A 240 -11.20 -15.97 -12.18
C ASN A 240 -10.35 -16.50 -13.34
N GLU A 241 -10.32 -17.81 -13.51
CA GLU A 241 -9.51 -18.51 -14.50
C GLU A 241 -9.88 -18.15 -15.96
N ASP A 242 -11.12 -17.70 -16.19
CA ASP A 242 -11.56 -17.26 -17.53
C ASP A 242 -10.88 -15.94 -17.96
N MET A 243 -10.24 -15.23 -17.04
CA MET A 243 -9.60 -13.93 -17.25
C MET A 243 -8.06 -13.98 -17.24
N VAL A 244 -7.49 -15.20 -17.17
CA VAL A 244 -6.05 -15.41 -17.04
C VAL A 244 -5.40 -15.86 -18.36
#